data_9592ded67b37e528b7c7a48e1ca272a1
#
_entry.id   9592ded67b37e528b7c7a48e1ca272a1
#
_cell.length_a   1.000
_cell.length_b   1.000
_cell.length_c   1.000
_cell.angle_alpha   90.00
_cell.angle_beta   90.00
_cell.angle_gamma   90.00
#
_symmetry.space_group_name_H-M   'P 1'
#
loop_
_entity.id
_entity.type
_entity.pdbx_description
1 polymer ?
#
loop_
_entity_poly.entity_id
_entity_poly.type
_entity_poly.pdbx_seq_one_letter_code
_entity_poly.pdbx_strand_id
1 'polypeptide(L)'
;MRFTAGMGATGETYLVGPDGLMRSQSRFSETPTLLETKVDNDAAQDGKSGKSGARIVADYRGIPVLSVYAPVDFGGQPYVLLAEIDEAEVLSEVRDWIVLAAAAVSGLAAALLALLLYRLMRPARRGPALEPGLS
;
A
#
# COMPACT_ATOMS: atom_id res chain seq x y z
N MET A 1 20.71 -16.66 -5.87
CA MET A 1 20.44 -15.36 -6.48
C MET A 1 19.12 -14.87 -5.90
N ARG A 2 19.13 -13.83 -5.05
CA ARG A 2 17.90 -13.31 -4.44
C ARG A 2 17.39 -12.19 -5.35
N PHE A 3 16.37 -12.47 -6.15
CA PHE A 3 15.68 -11.45 -6.92
C PHE A 3 14.75 -10.66 -5.99
N THR A 4 15.16 -9.46 -5.62
CA THR A 4 14.37 -8.52 -4.79
C THR A 4 13.91 -7.29 -5.57
N ALA A 5 14.21 -7.22 -6.86
CA ALA A 5 13.83 -6.07 -7.67
C ALA A 5 12.31 -5.96 -7.81
N GLY A 6 11.74 -4.87 -7.32
CA GLY A 6 10.30 -4.58 -7.42
C GLY A 6 9.41 -5.16 -6.32
N MET A 7 9.99 -5.81 -5.29
CA MET A 7 9.21 -6.46 -4.23
C MET A 7 9.17 -5.66 -2.92
N GLY A 8 9.64 -4.42 -2.92
CA GLY A 8 9.71 -3.61 -1.70
C GLY A 8 10.69 -4.16 -0.65
N ALA A 9 10.57 -3.65 0.57
CA ALA A 9 11.42 -4.07 1.69
C ALA A 9 10.99 -5.41 2.27
N THR A 10 9.68 -5.68 2.35
CA THR A 10 9.09 -6.86 3.00
C THR A 10 8.53 -7.89 2.03
N GLY A 11 8.51 -7.58 0.72
CA GLY A 11 7.95 -8.49 -0.28
C GLY A 11 8.75 -9.79 -0.42
N GLU A 12 8.05 -10.91 -0.51
CA GLU A 12 8.60 -12.25 -0.71
C GLU A 12 7.72 -13.08 -1.64
N THR A 13 8.34 -13.96 -2.42
CA THR A 13 7.62 -14.94 -3.23
C THR A 13 8.15 -16.32 -2.93
N TYR A 14 7.24 -17.26 -2.69
CA TYR A 14 7.57 -18.64 -2.38
C TYR A 14 6.52 -19.62 -2.88
N LEU A 15 6.93 -20.87 -3.01
CA LEU A 15 6.08 -21.97 -3.46
C LEU A 15 5.76 -22.89 -2.27
N VAL A 16 4.51 -23.31 -2.18
CA VAL A 16 4.01 -24.25 -1.17
C VAL A 16 3.57 -25.54 -1.85
N GLY A 17 4.01 -26.65 -1.31
CA GLY A 17 3.65 -27.96 -1.84
C GLY A 17 2.29 -28.47 -1.38
N PRO A 18 1.86 -29.66 -1.90
CA PRO A 18 0.60 -30.27 -1.52
C PRO A 18 0.50 -30.57 -0.01
N ASP A 19 1.63 -30.87 0.62
CA ASP A 19 1.77 -31.11 2.06
C ASP A 19 1.69 -29.84 2.93
N GLY A 20 1.65 -28.66 2.28
CA GLY A 20 1.65 -27.36 2.96
C GLY A 20 3.01 -26.84 3.37
N LEU A 21 4.09 -27.52 2.98
CA LEU A 21 5.44 -27.07 3.31
C LEU A 21 6.01 -26.16 2.22
N MET A 22 6.81 -25.18 2.63
CA MET A 22 7.54 -24.31 1.71
C MET A 22 8.50 -25.07 0.83
N ARG A 23 8.61 -24.69 -0.43
CA ARG A 23 9.54 -25.23 -1.43
C ARG A 23 10.69 -24.28 -1.76
N SER A 24 10.87 -23.26 -0.95
CA SER A 24 11.95 -22.28 -1.07
C SER A 24 12.45 -21.84 0.29
N GLN A 25 13.69 -21.32 0.31
CA GLN A 25 14.23 -20.68 1.51
C GLN A 25 13.73 -19.25 1.60
N SER A 26 13.13 -18.89 2.73
CA SER A 26 12.74 -17.50 3.02
C SER A 26 13.95 -16.59 3.13
N ARG A 27 13.78 -15.37 2.68
CA ARG A 27 14.77 -14.31 2.86
C ARG A 27 14.77 -13.70 4.26
N PHE A 28 13.69 -13.92 5.03
CA PHE A 28 13.48 -13.37 6.37
C PHE A 28 13.76 -14.36 7.49
N SER A 29 14.20 -15.58 7.16
CA SER A 29 14.50 -16.62 8.16
C SER A 29 15.97 -16.98 8.12
N GLU A 30 16.61 -16.99 9.28
CA GLU A 30 17.98 -17.51 9.46
C GLU A 30 18.00 -19.04 9.57
N THR A 31 16.85 -19.63 9.95
CA THR A 31 16.68 -21.09 9.99
C THR A 31 16.15 -21.60 8.66
N PRO A 32 16.41 -22.88 8.31
CA PRO A 32 15.85 -23.47 7.11
C PRO A 32 14.31 -23.38 7.08
N THR A 33 13.76 -22.95 5.96
CA THR A 33 12.30 -22.94 5.72
C THR A 33 11.89 -23.93 4.67
N LEU A 34 12.83 -24.31 3.78
CA LEU A 34 12.63 -25.30 2.74
C LEU A 34 12.28 -26.67 3.35
N LEU A 35 11.08 -27.17 3.05
CA LEU A 35 10.53 -28.45 3.54
C LEU A 35 10.35 -28.54 5.09
N GLU A 36 10.48 -27.43 5.80
CA GLU A 36 10.33 -27.38 7.25
C GLU A 36 9.19 -26.45 7.69
N THR A 37 9.03 -25.31 7.03
CA THR A 37 8.01 -24.33 7.41
C THR A 37 6.67 -24.68 6.77
N LYS A 38 5.66 -24.88 7.61
CA LYS A 38 4.28 -25.08 7.16
C LYS A 38 3.58 -23.75 6.93
N VAL A 39 2.89 -23.64 5.80
CA VAL A 39 2.02 -22.51 5.43
C VAL A 39 0.59 -23.01 5.36
N ASP A 40 -0.24 -22.61 6.31
CA ASP A 40 -1.60 -23.08 6.47
C ASP A 40 -2.54 -21.90 6.74
N ASN A 41 -2.54 -20.93 5.83
CA ASN A 41 -3.45 -19.81 5.83
C ASN A 41 -4.48 -19.92 4.70
N ASP A 42 -5.50 -19.08 4.73
CA ASP A 42 -6.58 -19.11 3.75
C ASP A 42 -6.12 -18.93 2.31
N ALA A 43 -5.06 -18.12 2.08
CA ALA A 43 -4.51 -17.92 0.74
C ALA A 43 -3.90 -19.22 0.18
N ALA A 44 -3.14 -19.94 0.99
CA ALA A 44 -2.58 -21.24 0.63
C ALA A 44 -3.67 -22.28 0.39
N GLN A 45 -4.72 -22.30 1.23
CA GLN A 45 -5.85 -23.25 1.08
C GLN A 45 -6.67 -22.96 -0.20
N ASP A 46 -6.97 -21.69 -0.47
CA ASP A 46 -7.65 -21.30 -1.72
C ASP A 46 -6.81 -21.67 -2.95
N GLY A 47 -5.51 -21.40 -2.94
CA GLY A 47 -4.61 -21.80 -4.02
C GLY A 47 -4.59 -23.31 -4.25
N LYS A 48 -4.52 -24.13 -3.18
CA LYS A 48 -4.60 -25.60 -3.28
C LYS A 48 -5.92 -26.09 -3.86
N SER A 49 -7.02 -25.34 -3.62
CA SER A 49 -8.33 -25.67 -4.20
C SER A 49 -8.48 -25.19 -5.65
N GLY A 50 -7.40 -24.70 -6.28
CA GLY A 50 -7.39 -24.27 -7.67
C GLY A 50 -7.84 -22.83 -7.90
N LYS A 51 -8.00 -22.03 -6.83
CA LYS A 51 -8.38 -20.61 -6.94
C LYS A 51 -7.14 -19.72 -7.03
N SER A 52 -7.29 -18.60 -7.71
CA SER A 52 -6.33 -17.48 -7.70
C SER A 52 -6.98 -16.24 -7.11
N GLY A 53 -6.22 -15.41 -6.45
CA GLY A 53 -6.75 -14.18 -5.86
C GLY A 53 -5.73 -13.41 -5.06
N ALA A 54 -6.26 -12.44 -4.30
CA ALA A 54 -5.49 -11.65 -3.34
C ALA A 54 -6.31 -11.49 -2.06
N ARG A 55 -5.66 -11.58 -0.91
CA ARG A 55 -6.28 -11.34 0.40
C ARG A 55 -5.25 -10.99 1.46
N ILE A 56 -5.73 -10.37 2.54
CA ILE A 56 -4.91 -10.14 3.73
C ILE A 56 -5.03 -11.38 4.61
N VAL A 57 -3.87 -11.94 4.96
CA VAL A 57 -3.74 -13.10 5.84
C VAL A 57 -2.54 -12.93 6.75
N ALA A 58 -2.46 -13.69 7.85
CA ALA A 58 -1.21 -13.85 8.56
C ALA A 58 -0.31 -14.83 7.79
N ASP A 59 0.94 -14.43 7.56
CA ASP A 59 1.93 -15.29 6.92
C ASP A 59 2.50 -16.35 7.91
N TYR A 60 3.50 -17.13 7.46
CA TYR A 60 4.17 -18.13 8.30
C TYR A 60 4.94 -17.54 9.50
N ARG A 61 5.18 -16.20 9.51
CA ARG A 61 5.78 -15.45 10.63
C ARG A 61 4.71 -14.92 11.59
N GLY A 62 3.42 -15.03 11.26
CA GLY A 62 2.31 -14.43 12.00
C GLY A 62 2.11 -12.93 11.71
N ILE A 63 2.72 -12.41 10.66
CA ILE A 63 2.62 -11.00 10.25
C ILE A 63 1.46 -10.84 9.25
N PRO A 64 0.58 -9.82 9.41
CA PRO A 64 -0.42 -9.50 8.40
C PRO A 64 0.24 -9.08 7.09
N VAL A 65 -0.08 -9.79 6.00
CA VAL A 65 0.44 -9.54 4.66
C VAL A 65 -0.69 -9.46 3.64
N LEU A 66 -0.49 -8.65 2.61
CA LEU A 66 -1.26 -8.78 1.38
C LEU A 66 -0.65 -9.95 0.60
N SER A 67 -1.37 -11.04 0.51
CA SER A 67 -0.97 -12.27 -0.19
C SER A 67 -1.72 -12.38 -1.51
N VAL A 68 -0.98 -12.45 -2.61
CA VAL A 68 -1.47 -12.83 -3.93
C VAL A 68 -1.10 -14.28 -4.17
N TYR A 69 -2.06 -15.09 -4.56
CA TYR A 69 -1.88 -16.53 -4.70
C TYR A 69 -2.42 -17.06 -6.02
N ALA A 70 -1.74 -18.07 -6.54
CA ALA A 70 -2.15 -18.79 -7.74
C ALA A 70 -1.79 -20.28 -7.63
N PRO A 71 -2.65 -21.18 -8.11
CA PRO A 71 -2.33 -22.60 -8.21
C PRO A 71 -1.28 -22.81 -9.30
N VAL A 72 -0.38 -23.76 -9.06
CA VAL A 72 0.61 -24.23 -10.02
C VAL A 72 0.55 -25.75 -10.04
N ASP A 73 0.31 -26.34 -11.18
CA ASP A 73 0.36 -27.80 -11.34
C ASP A 73 1.78 -28.27 -11.68
N PHE A 74 2.28 -29.19 -10.90
CA PHE A 74 3.54 -29.87 -11.18
C PHE A 74 3.31 -31.39 -11.20
N GLY A 75 3.22 -31.95 -12.38
CA GLY A 75 3.04 -33.39 -12.56
C GLY A 75 1.74 -33.93 -11.94
N GLY A 76 0.65 -33.20 -12.01
CA GLY A 76 -0.64 -33.55 -11.44
C GLY A 76 -0.74 -33.31 -9.92
N GLN A 77 0.24 -32.62 -9.33
CA GLN A 77 0.22 -32.25 -7.91
C GLN A 77 -0.06 -30.75 -7.74
N PRO A 78 -0.98 -30.36 -6.85
CA PRO A 78 -1.34 -28.96 -6.64
C PRO A 78 -0.30 -28.25 -5.75
N TYR A 79 0.51 -27.38 -6.34
CA TYR A 79 1.34 -26.41 -5.64
C TYR A 79 0.65 -25.07 -5.64
N VAL A 80 1.08 -24.18 -4.75
CA VAL A 80 0.60 -22.80 -4.69
C VAL A 80 1.77 -21.85 -4.72
N LEU A 81 1.74 -20.91 -5.66
CA LEU A 81 2.65 -19.77 -5.66
C LEU A 81 2.01 -18.66 -4.83
N LEU A 82 2.74 -18.17 -3.83
CA LEU A 82 2.36 -17.02 -3.02
C LEU A 82 3.36 -15.89 -3.23
N ALA A 83 2.86 -14.67 -3.42
CA ALA A 83 3.62 -13.43 -3.40
C ALA A 83 3.02 -12.54 -2.32
N GLU A 84 3.82 -12.18 -1.34
CA GLU A 84 3.37 -11.50 -0.12
C GLU A 84 4.17 -10.24 0.14
N ILE A 85 3.52 -9.23 0.70
CA ILE A 85 4.13 -7.99 1.19
C ILE A 85 3.43 -7.61 2.50
N ASP A 86 4.17 -7.13 3.48
CA ASP A 86 3.60 -6.73 4.75
C ASP A 86 2.53 -5.65 4.55
N GLU A 87 1.36 -5.84 5.16
CA GLU A 87 0.25 -4.88 5.08
C GLU A 87 0.68 -3.47 5.52
N ALA A 88 1.51 -3.39 6.56
CA ALA A 88 2.05 -2.14 7.07
C ALA A 88 2.89 -1.38 6.02
N GLU A 89 3.63 -2.06 5.16
CA GLU A 89 4.39 -1.43 4.08
C GLU A 89 3.45 -0.84 3.02
N VAL A 90 2.45 -1.62 2.59
CA VAL A 90 1.43 -1.15 1.63
C VAL A 90 0.69 0.07 2.16
N LEU A 91 0.25 0.04 3.43
CA LEU A 91 -0.49 1.13 4.04
C LEU A 91 0.38 2.37 4.27
N SER A 92 1.68 2.23 4.52
CA SER A 92 2.57 3.37 4.71
C SER A 92 2.71 4.22 3.45
N GLU A 93 2.83 3.61 2.29
CA GLU A 93 2.89 4.31 1.01
C GLU A 93 1.60 5.10 0.74
N VAL A 94 0.43 4.47 0.95
CA VAL A 94 -0.88 5.12 0.76
C VAL A 94 -1.07 6.26 1.75
N ARG A 95 -0.70 6.08 3.01
CA ARG A 95 -0.80 7.10 4.05
C ARG A 95 -0.02 8.36 3.71
N ASP A 96 1.18 8.24 3.20
CA ASP A 96 2.05 9.38 2.88
C ASP A 96 1.43 10.23 1.76
N TRP A 97 0.83 9.62 0.76
CA TRP A 97 0.07 10.33 -0.27
C TRP A 97 -1.16 11.05 0.28
N ILE A 98 -1.90 10.42 1.20
CA ILE A 98 -3.09 11.03 1.84
C ILE A 98 -2.68 12.25 2.66
N VAL A 99 -1.60 12.15 3.45
CA VAL A 99 -1.09 13.27 4.26
C VAL A 99 -0.66 14.43 3.39
N LEU A 100 0.06 14.19 2.29
CA LEU A 100 0.46 15.22 1.34
C LEU A 100 -0.75 15.91 0.70
N ALA A 101 -1.74 15.13 0.26
CA ALA A 101 -2.96 15.67 -0.34
C ALA A 101 -3.76 16.51 0.67
N ALA A 102 -3.91 16.05 1.91
CA ALA A 102 -4.59 16.78 2.97
C ALA A 102 -3.88 18.11 3.30
N ALA A 103 -2.56 18.12 3.37
CA ALA A 103 -1.76 19.33 3.59
C ALA A 103 -1.93 20.34 2.46
N ALA A 104 -1.94 19.90 1.20
CA ALA A 104 -2.15 20.75 0.03
C ALA A 104 -3.54 21.41 0.05
N VAL A 105 -4.60 20.64 0.34
CA VAL A 105 -5.98 21.15 0.43
C VAL A 105 -6.11 22.15 1.57
N SER A 106 -5.54 21.86 2.74
CA SER A 106 -5.56 22.77 3.89
C SER A 106 -4.82 24.08 3.61
N GLY A 107 -3.68 24.01 2.96
CA GLY A 107 -2.91 25.20 2.55
C GLY A 107 -3.67 26.08 1.58
N LEU A 108 -4.34 25.49 0.58
CA LEU A 108 -5.16 26.22 -0.39
C LEU A 108 -6.35 26.90 0.29
N ALA A 109 -7.05 26.20 1.19
CA ALA A 109 -8.18 26.76 1.94
C ALA A 109 -7.75 27.96 2.80
N ALA A 110 -6.61 27.87 3.50
CA ALA A 110 -6.06 28.95 4.29
C ALA A 110 -5.68 30.17 3.43
N ALA A 111 -5.09 29.97 2.26
CA ALA A 111 -4.74 31.02 1.31
C ALA A 111 -5.97 31.74 0.77
N LEU A 112 -7.02 31.00 0.41
CA LEU A 112 -8.29 31.57 -0.04
C LEU A 112 -8.98 32.38 1.04
N LEU A 113 -8.99 31.88 2.29
CA LEU A 113 -9.54 32.61 3.42
C LEU A 113 -8.76 33.91 3.69
N ALA A 114 -7.43 33.87 3.68
CA ALA A 114 -6.59 35.05 3.82
C ALA A 114 -6.86 36.09 2.72
N LEU A 115 -7.01 35.65 1.47
CA LEU A 115 -7.32 36.51 0.35
C LEU A 115 -8.73 37.16 0.50
N LEU A 116 -9.70 36.39 0.96
CA LEU A 116 -11.05 36.90 1.20
C LEU A 116 -11.04 37.96 2.30
N LEU A 117 -10.40 37.69 3.44
CA LEU A 117 -10.25 38.64 4.54
C LEU A 117 -9.51 39.90 4.08
N TYR A 118 -8.43 39.76 3.32
CA TYR A 118 -7.72 40.91 2.75
C TYR A 118 -8.60 41.75 1.86
N ARG A 119 -9.45 41.16 1.00
CA ARG A 119 -10.39 41.89 0.18
C ARG A 119 -11.47 42.61 0.98
N LEU A 120 -11.98 41.98 2.03
CA LEU A 120 -13.02 42.62 2.91
C LEU A 120 -12.44 43.77 3.75
N MET A 121 -11.16 43.69 4.13
CA MET A 121 -10.49 44.73 4.93
C MET A 121 -9.93 45.86 4.09
N ARG A 122 -9.90 45.77 2.77
CA ARG A 122 -9.47 46.87 1.91
C ARG A 122 -10.49 48.02 2.02
N PRO A 123 -10.09 49.23 2.49
CA PRO A 123 -10.95 50.37 2.51
C PRO A 123 -11.32 50.74 1.06
N ALA A 124 -12.60 51.00 0.82
CA ALA A 124 -13.05 51.50 -0.45
C ALA A 124 -12.24 52.76 -0.82
N ARG A 125 -11.50 52.73 -1.93
CA ARG A 125 -10.84 53.93 -2.45
C ARG A 125 -11.92 54.95 -2.67
N ARG A 126 -11.97 56.01 -1.84
CA ARG A 126 -12.78 57.18 -2.10
C ARG A 126 -12.35 57.72 -3.46
N GLY A 127 -13.29 57.76 -4.39
CA GLY A 127 -13.07 58.41 -5.67
C GLY A 127 -12.67 59.89 -5.47
N PRO A 128 -11.97 60.50 -6.45
CA PRO A 128 -11.57 61.89 -6.36
C PRO A 128 -12.83 62.74 -6.11
N ALA A 129 -12.76 63.60 -5.08
CA ALA A 129 -13.81 64.56 -4.83
C ALA A 129 -13.96 65.43 -6.06
N LEU A 130 -15.18 65.49 -6.64
CA LEU A 130 -15.50 66.44 -7.67
C LEU A 130 -15.44 67.84 -7.03
N GLU A 131 -14.48 68.64 -7.43
CA GLU A 131 -14.41 70.03 -7.07
C GLU A 131 -15.70 70.73 -7.59
N PRO A 132 -16.41 71.48 -6.74
CA PRO A 132 -17.53 72.31 -7.27
C PRO A 132 -16.94 73.48 -8.08
N GLY A 133 -17.22 73.43 -9.39
CA GLY A 133 -16.83 74.56 -10.30
C GLY A 133 -17.29 75.90 -9.77
N LEU A 134 -16.35 76.79 -9.62
CA LEU A 134 -16.61 78.24 -9.43
C LEU A 134 -17.12 78.83 -10.75
N SER A 135 -18.34 79.29 -10.74
CA SER A 135 -18.90 80.21 -11.74
C SER A 135 -18.48 81.64 -11.49
#